data_9c48296ca2b20ff67b40d080b869d7e8
#
_entry.id   9c48296ca2b20ff67b40d080b869d7e8
#
_cell.length_a   1.000
_cell.length_b   1.000
_cell.length_c   1.000
_cell.angle_alpha   90.00
_cell.angle_beta   90.00
_cell.angle_gamma   90.00
#
_symmetry.space_group_name_H-M   'P 1'
#
loop_
_entity.id
_entity.type
_entity.pdbx_description
1 polymer ?
#
loop_
_entity_poly.entity_id
_entity_poly.type
_entity_poly.pdbx_seq_one_letter_code
_entity_poly.pdbx_strand_id
1 'polypeptide(L)'
;MNRQFLVILMICLVGWLAVLTYMTVNPSQADLSAELKRGDAATVAYVHGDSIQRNYRFIEAREQSMFTAVQQSQLAVERMARPLQEEAQELIDYASGAGVSGDEVQMAQNRLYEIEAQLAQIQNEAQSRLVQLENALQVEVSEKLTQEVGVFAKENGIEVVLNWGLSGEGVLYGAPGFDVTEALLEFMNERYDEETVQDASAEETE
;
A
#
# COMPACT_ATOMS: atom_id res chain seq x y z
N MET A 1 42.88 -36.97 45.96
CA MET A 1 42.13 -36.28 44.93
C MET A 1 42.20 -34.80 45.25
N ASN A 2 42.88 -33.98 44.43
CA ASN A 2 43.25 -32.61 44.77
C ASN A 2 42.01 -31.70 44.85
N ARG A 3 41.87 -31.00 45.99
CA ARG A 3 40.80 -30.04 46.27
C ARG A 3 40.59 -29.02 45.12
N GLN A 4 41.66 -28.66 44.42
CA GLN A 4 41.65 -27.80 43.24
C GLN A 4 40.96 -28.46 42.02
N PHE A 5 41.13 -29.76 41.82
CA PHE A 5 40.47 -30.51 40.74
C PHE A 5 38.95 -30.59 40.91
N LEU A 6 38.50 -30.71 42.16
CA LEU A 6 37.06 -30.72 42.50
C LEU A 6 36.39 -29.35 42.25
N VAL A 7 37.11 -28.25 42.53
CA VAL A 7 36.63 -26.88 42.28
C VAL A 7 36.52 -26.60 40.78
N ILE A 8 37.50 -27.02 39.99
CA ILE A 8 37.47 -26.86 38.53
C ILE A 8 36.29 -27.68 37.92
N LEU A 9 36.11 -28.90 38.38
CA LEU A 9 35.00 -29.78 37.92
C LEU A 9 33.64 -29.16 38.26
N MET A 10 33.47 -28.56 39.45
CA MET A 10 32.21 -27.86 39.82
C MET A 10 31.95 -26.62 38.94
N ILE A 11 32.99 -25.84 38.63
CA ILE A 11 32.84 -24.66 37.75
C ILE A 11 32.42 -25.08 36.33
N CYS A 12 33.04 -26.15 35.80
CA CYS A 12 32.66 -26.71 34.50
C CYS A 12 31.20 -27.23 34.48
N LEU A 13 30.77 -27.86 35.57
CA LEU A 13 29.40 -28.41 35.69
C LEU A 13 28.34 -27.30 35.80
N VAL A 14 28.64 -26.22 36.55
CA VAL A 14 27.77 -25.03 36.63
C VAL A 14 27.72 -24.28 35.29
N GLY A 15 28.87 -24.15 34.60
CA GLY A 15 28.93 -23.56 33.25
C GLY A 15 28.11 -24.37 32.25
N TRP A 16 28.18 -25.70 32.28
CA TRP A 16 27.37 -26.58 31.41
C TRP A 16 25.88 -26.47 31.71
N LEU A 17 25.50 -26.42 32.99
CA LEU A 17 24.11 -26.22 33.41
C LEU A 17 23.56 -24.86 32.95
N ALA A 18 24.40 -23.80 33.03
CA ALA A 18 23.99 -22.45 32.53
C ALA A 18 23.81 -22.43 31.01
N VAL A 19 24.62 -23.15 30.24
CA VAL A 19 24.46 -23.30 28.79
C VAL A 19 23.22 -24.09 28.45
N LEU A 20 22.92 -25.16 29.16
CA LEU A 20 21.71 -25.96 28.99
C LEU A 20 20.45 -25.16 29.33
N THR A 21 20.46 -24.36 30.41
CA THR A 21 19.35 -23.47 30.78
C THR A 21 19.16 -22.35 29.76
N TYR A 22 20.25 -21.79 29.21
CA TYR A 22 20.17 -20.77 28.16
C TYR A 22 19.56 -21.32 26.87
N MET A 23 19.90 -22.56 26.47
CA MET A 23 19.30 -23.24 25.32
C MET A 23 17.82 -23.62 25.51
N THR A 24 17.39 -23.87 26.75
CA THR A 24 15.98 -24.21 27.05
C THR A 24 15.09 -22.97 27.23
N VAL A 25 15.67 -21.82 27.59
CA VAL A 25 14.94 -20.55 27.82
C VAL A 25 14.85 -19.69 26.56
N ASN A 26 15.78 -19.86 25.58
CA ASN A 26 15.66 -19.24 24.26
C ASN A 26 15.10 -20.25 23.25
N PRO A 27 13.80 -20.25 22.96
CA PRO A 27 13.23 -21.05 21.90
C PRO A 27 13.76 -20.53 20.55
N SER A 28 14.82 -21.15 20.04
CA SER A 28 15.27 -20.93 18.69
C SER A 28 14.24 -21.53 17.71
N GLN A 29 14.28 -21.14 16.44
CA GLN A 29 13.37 -21.59 15.35
C GLN A 29 13.09 -23.13 15.30
N ALA A 30 13.82 -23.94 16.07
CA ALA A 30 13.55 -25.36 16.25
C ALA A 30 12.23 -25.67 16.94
N ASP A 31 11.66 -24.77 17.77
CA ASP A 31 10.39 -25.00 18.45
C ASP A 31 9.18 -24.79 17.53
N LEU A 32 9.26 -23.88 16.54
CA LEU A 32 8.22 -23.74 15.52
C LEU A 32 8.02 -25.03 14.71
N SER A 33 9.13 -25.71 14.38
CA SER A 33 9.07 -27.00 13.69
C SER A 33 8.55 -28.14 14.59
N ALA A 34 8.66 -28.01 15.91
CA ALA A 34 8.14 -28.95 16.87
C ALA A 34 6.62 -28.78 17.10
N GLU A 35 6.09 -27.54 17.05
CA GLU A 35 4.64 -27.27 17.04
C GLU A 35 3.98 -27.82 15.78
N LEU A 36 4.57 -27.58 14.59
CA LEU A 36 4.10 -28.18 13.34
C LEU A 36 4.13 -29.72 13.36
N LYS A 37 5.06 -30.33 14.09
CA LYS A 37 5.16 -31.79 14.27
C LYS A 37 4.22 -32.36 15.32
N ARG A 38 3.70 -31.55 16.24
CA ARG A 38 2.75 -32.02 17.27
C ARG A 38 1.35 -32.30 16.73
N GLY A 39 1.08 -31.96 15.44
CA GLY A 39 -0.18 -32.32 14.81
C GLY A 39 -1.38 -31.46 15.23
N ASP A 40 -1.15 -30.35 15.89
CA ASP A 40 -2.15 -29.29 16.00
C ASP A 40 -2.23 -28.66 14.60
N ALA A 41 -3.26 -29.05 13.86
CA ALA A 41 -3.47 -28.55 12.50
C ALA A 41 -3.76 -27.05 12.60
N ALA A 42 -2.92 -26.23 11.91
CA ALA A 42 -3.17 -24.80 11.80
C ALA A 42 -4.58 -24.54 11.27
N THR A 43 -5.30 -23.64 11.93
CA THR A 43 -6.62 -23.19 11.45
C THR A 43 -6.42 -22.30 10.23
N VAL A 44 -6.74 -22.86 9.05
CA VAL A 44 -6.58 -22.18 7.76
C VAL A 44 -7.95 -21.77 7.25
N ALA A 45 -8.08 -20.54 6.79
CA ALA A 45 -9.24 -20.05 6.07
C ALA A 45 -8.82 -19.44 4.73
N TYR A 46 -9.76 -19.21 3.84
CA TYR A 46 -9.51 -18.48 2.61
C TYR A 46 -10.58 -17.42 2.36
N VAL A 47 -10.20 -16.42 1.57
CA VAL A 47 -11.08 -15.33 1.13
C VAL A 47 -10.96 -15.13 -0.38
N HIS A 48 -12.05 -14.74 -1.01
CA HIS A 48 -12.04 -14.32 -2.41
C HIS A 48 -11.62 -12.85 -2.51
N GLY A 49 -10.36 -12.61 -2.88
CA GLY A 49 -9.79 -11.27 -2.99
C GLY A 49 -10.56 -10.35 -3.93
N ASP A 50 -11.07 -10.89 -5.05
CA ASP A 50 -11.92 -10.13 -5.98
C ASP A 50 -13.24 -9.68 -5.35
N SER A 51 -13.79 -10.47 -4.42
CA SER A 51 -14.99 -10.10 -3.68
C SER A 51 -14.70 -9.00 -2.66
N ILE A 52 -13.55 -9.13 -1.98
CA ILE A 52 -13.05 -8.08 -1.06
C ILE A 52 -12.87 -6.77 -1.82
N GLN A 53 -12.15 -6.80 -2.93
CA GLN A 53 -11.87 -5.59 -3.72
C GLN A 53 -13.14 -4.89 -4.20
N ARG A 54 -14.18 -5.63 -4.58
CA ARG A 54 -15.42 -5.04 -5.09
C ARG A 54 -16.39 -4.57 -4.01
N ASN A 55 -16.31 -5.11 -2.80
CA ASN A 55 -17.37 -4.92 -1.79
C ASN A 55 -16.85 -4.30 -0.49
N TYR A 56 -15.55 -4.04 -0.36
CA TYR A 56 -15.01 -3.35 0.80
C TYR A 56 -15.15 -1.83 0.63
N ARG A 57 -15.97 -1.19 1.45
CA ARG A 57 -16.33 0.24 1.38
C ARG A 57 -15.13 1.17 1.46
N PHE A 58 -14.10 0.81 2.21
CA PHE A 58 -12.86 1.57 2.24
C PHE A 58 -12.22 1.67 0.85
N ILE A 59 -12.14 0.56 0.11
CA ILE A 59 -11.58 0.54 -1.26
C ILE A 59 -12.45 1.40 -2.17
N GLU A 60 -13.78 1.26 -2.13
CA GLU A 60 -14.70 2.08 -2.91
C GLU A 60 -14.52 3.58 -2.65
N ALA A 61 -14.40 3.98 -1.39
CA ALA A 61 -14.16 5.37 -1.01
C ALA A 61 -12.80 5.89 -1.53
N ARG A 62 -11.76 5.06 -1.51
CA ARG A 62 -10.44 5.40 -2.04
C ARG A 62 -10.41 5.50 -3.56
N GLU A 63 -11.10 4.61 -4.26
CA GLU A 63 -11.28 4.69 -5.73
C GLU A 63 -12.01 5.97 -6.13
N GLN A 64 -13.07 6.35 -5.40
CA GLN A 64 -13.79 7.60 -5.63
C GLN A 64 -12.91 8.83 -5.38
N SER A 65 -12.10 8.81 -4.35
CA SER A 65 -11.11 9.86 -4.04
C SER A 65 -10.07 9.97 -5.16
N MET A 66 -9.56 8.85 -5.64
CA MET A 66 -8.62 8.80 -6.77
C MET A 66 -9.24 9.36 -8.05
N PHE A 67 -10.48 8.98 -8.38
CA PHE A 67 -11.21 9.53 -9.53
C PHE A 67 -11.32 11.06 -9.46
N THR A 68 -11.66 11.58 -8.28
CA THR A 68 -11.74 13.02 -8.05
C THR A 68 -10.38 13.71 -8.22
N ALA A 69 -9.31 13.10 -7.71
CA ALA A 69 -7.95 13.61 -7.86
C ALA A 69 -7.48 13.64 -9.34
N VAL A 70 -7.84 12.62 -10.12
CA VAL A 70 -7.56 12.58 -11.57
C VAL A 70 -8.27 13.73 -12.29
N GLN A 71 -9.57 13.96 -12.02
CA GLN A 71 -10.32 15.06 -12.59
C GLN A 71 -9.71 16.42 -12.22
N GLN A 72 -9.37 16.63 -10.95
CA GLN A 72 -8.74 17.86 -10.48
C GLN A 72 -7.38 18.09 -11.14
N SER A 73 -6.59 17.02 -11.32
CA SER A 73 -5.30 17.09 -12.02
C SER A 73 -5.47 17.51 -13.49
N GLN A 74 -6.47 16.95 -14.19
CA GLN A 74 -6.77 17.34 -15.58
C GLN A 74 -7.17 18.80 -15.70
N LEU A 75 -8.04 19.29 -14.82
CA LEU A 75 -8.43 20.69 -14.76
C LEU A 75 -7.27 21.64 -14.40
N ALA A 76 -6.35 21.18 -13.57
CA ALA A 76 -5.16 21.93 -13.23
C ALA A 76 -4.20 22.05 -14.42
N VAL A 77 -3.96 20.95 -15.15
CA VAL A 77 -3.17 20.94 -16.39
C VAL A 77 -3.78 21.90 -17.42
N GLU A 78 -5.08 21.81 -17.65
CA GLU A 78 -5.77 22.70 -18.61
C GLU A 78 -5.61 24.17 -18.24
N ARG A 79 -5.84 24.52 -16.95
CA ARG A 79 -5.68 25.89 -16.47
C ARG A 79 -4.26 26.44 -16.61
N MET A 80 -3.24 25.60 -16.43
CA MET A 80 -1.84 26.00 -16.59
C MET A 80 -1.41 26.03 -18.05
N ALA A 81 -1.92 25.11 -18.89
CA ALA A 81 -1.55 25.01 -20.29
C ALA A 81 -2.23 26.08 -21.16
N ARG A 82 -3.48 26.47 -20.88
CA ARG A 82 -4.26 27.42 -21.67
C ARG A 82 -3.53 28.74 -21.94
N PRO A 83 -3.02 29.48 -20.94
CA PRO A 83 -2.35 30.77 -21.20
C PRO A 83 -1.08 30.60 -22.05
N LEU A 84 -0.36 29.50 -21.89
CA LEU A 84 0.81 29.19 -22.71
C LEU A 84 0.44 28.89 -24.16
N GLN A 85 -0.66 28.19 -24.38
CA GLN A 85 -1.18 27.91 -25.73
C GLN A 85 -1.69 29.19 -26.41
N GLU A 86 -2.34 30.07 -25.69
CA GLU A 86 -2.78 31.38 -26.18
C GLU A 86 -1.58 32.25 -26.52
N GLU A 87 -0.55 32.35 -25.66
CA GLU A 87 0.71 33.06 -25.96
C GLU A 87 1.43 32.46 -27.18
N ALA A 88 1.49 31.15 -27.33
CA ALA A 88 2.08 30.49 -28.48
C ALA A 88 1.37 30.88 -29.78
N GLN A 89 0.03 30.91 -29.75
CA GLN A 89 -0.75 31.31 -30.93
C GLN A 89 -0.52 32.79 -31.29
N GLU A 90 -0.50 33.68 -30.29
CA GLU A 90 -0.19 35.10 -30.53
C GLU A 90 1.20 35.32 -31.13
N LEU A 91 2.22 34.57 -30.67
CA LEU A 91 3.58 34.62 -31.20
C LEU A 91 3.65 34.13 -32.64
N ILE A 92 2.92 33.07 -32.99
CA ILE A 92 2.82 32.54 -34.35
C ILE A 92 2.19 33.58 -35.29
N ASP A 93 1.09 34.19 -34.86
CA ASP A 93 0.35 35.20 -35.63
C ASP A 93 1.24 36.45 -35.84
N TYR A 94 1.93 36.88 -34.76
CA TYR A 94 2.87 38.00 -34.83
C TYR A 94 4.02 37.73 -35.83
N ALA A 95 4.70 36.60 -35.69
CA ALA A 95 5.84 36.20 -36.53
C ALA A 95 5.46 36.04 -38.01
N SER A 96 4.19 35.78 -38.31
CA SER A 96 3.63 35.66 -39.66
C SER A 96 3.25 36.99 -40.28
N GLY A 97 3.27 38.09 -39.51
CA GLY A 97 2.82 39.42 -39.90
C GLY A 97 3.79 40.08 -40.91
N ALA A 98 3.23 40.96 -41.76
CA ALA A 98 4.01 41.73 -42.70
C ALA A 98 4.84 42.82 -41.98
N GLY A 99 6.16 42.86 -42.23
CA GLY A 99 7.05 43.89 -41.69
C GLY A 99 7.80 43.51 -40.41
N VAL A 100 7.66 42.27 -39.94
CA VAL A 100 8.41 41.74 -38.78
C VAL A 100 9.86 41.49 -39.18
N SER A 101 10.81 41.95 -38.38
CA SER A 101 12.24 41.76 -38.63
C SER A 101 12.70 40.33 -38.36
N GLY A 102 13.82 39.93 -39.00
CA GLY A 102 14.38 38.59 -38.76
C GLY A 102 14.73 38.30 -37.29
N ASP A 103 15.20 39.34 -36.56
CA ASP A 103 15.53 39.21 -35.13
C ASP A 103 14.27 38.97 -34.27
N GLU A 104 13.16 39.65 -34.61
CA GLU A 104 11.88 39.46 -33.92
C GLU A 104 11.29 38.06 -34.15
N VAL A 105 11.41 37.57 -35.40
CA VAL A 105 11.04 36.17 -35.72
C VAL A 105 11.87 35.17 -34.90
N GLN A 106 13.17 35.41 -34.78
CA GLN A 106 14.06 34.56 -34.00
C GLN A 106 13.70 34.56 -32.51
N MET A 107 13.36 35.74 -31.93
CA MET A 107 12.90 35.85 -30.56
C MET A 107 11.58 35.09 -30.34
N ALA A 108 10.63 35.24 -31.24
CA ALA A 108 9.35 34.51 -31.18
C ALA A 108 9.57 32.97 -31.23
N GLN A 109 10.46 32.51 -32.11
CA GLN A 109 10.82 31.08 -32.17
C GLN A 109 11.44 30.57 -30.88
N ASN A 110 12.36 31.30 -30.28
CA ASN A 110 12.97 30.93 -29.02
C ASN A 110 11.92 30.82 -27.90
N ARG A 111 10.98 31.76 -27.85
CA ARG A 111 9.91 31.76 -26.88
C ARG A 111 8.93 30.59 -27.09
N LEU A 112 8.64 30.22 -28.33
CA LEU A 112 7.84 29.03 -28.64
C LEU A 112 8.50 27.75 -28.13
N TYR A 113 9.82 27.58 -28.28
CA TYR A 113 10.54 26.43 -27.71
C TYR A 113 10.46 26.41 -26.18
N GLU A 114 10.53 27.58 -25.50
CA GLU A 114 10.34 27.64 -24.07
C GLU A 114 8.93 27.24 -23.66
N ILE A 115 7.89 27.67 -24.36
CA ILE A 115 6.49 27.31 -24.11
C ILE A 115 6.31 25.82 -24.32
N GLU A 116 6.82 25.22 -25.38
CA GLU A 116 6.76 23.76 -25.57
C GLU A 116 7.40 22.98 -24.44
N ALA A 117 8.57 23.44 -23.97
CA ALA A 117 9.24 22.83 -22.83
C ALA A 117 8.42 22.95 -21.53
N GLN A 118 7.79 24.11 -21.29
CA GLN A 118 6.91 24.32 -20.13
C GLN A 118 5.66 23.45 -20.17
N LEU A 119 5.02 23.32 -21.36
CA LEU A 119 3.86 22.44 -21.55
C LEU A 119 4.23 20.98 -21.30
N ALA A 120 5.38 20.52 -21.82
CA ALA A 120 5.87 19.17 -21.55
C ALA A 120 6.16 18.94 -20.06
N GLN A 121 6.72 19.93 -19.38
CA GLN A 121 6.97 19.86 -17.95
C GLN A 121 5.66 19.74 -17.15
N ILE A 122 4.64 20.57 -17.44
CA ILE A 122 3.32 20.51 -16.78
C ILE A 122 2.70 19.11 -16.93
N GLN A 123 2.75 18.54 -18.14
CA GLN A 123 2.22 17.19 -18.39
C GLN A 123 2.99 16.11 -17.61
N ASN A 124 4.32 16.17 -17.63
CA ASN A 124 5.17 15.20 -16.92
C ASN A 124 4.97 15.27 -15.40
N GLU A 125 4.87 16.48 -14.84
CA GLU A 125 4.59 16.66 -13.40
C GLU A 125 3.22 16.12 -13.00
N ALA A 126 2.18 16.38 -13.81
CA ALA A 126 0.85 15.86 -13.57
C ALA A 126 0.84 14.32 -13.60
N GLN A 127 1.49 13.73 -14.60
CA GLN A 127 1.60 12.27 -14.70
C GLN A 127 2.38 11.66 -13.53
N SER A 128 3.50 12.28 -13.16
CA SER A 128 4.29 11.83 -12.01
C SER A 128 3.49 11.86 -10.70
N ARG A 129 2.68 12.91 -10.48
CA ARG A 129 1.81 13.00 -9.30
C ARG A 129 0.74 11.91 -9.28
N LEU A 130 0.13 11.60 -10.43
CA LEU A 130 -0.87 10.54 -10.51
C LEU A 130 -0.27 9.17 -10.19
N VAL A 131 0.92 8.85 -10.73
CA VAL A 131 1.64 7.61 -10.40
C VAL A 131 1.99 7.53 -8.91
N GLN A 132 2.42 8.64 -8.30
CA GLN A 132 2.71 8.68 -6.87
C GLN A 132 1.44 8.45 -6.03
N LEU A 133 0.32 9.05 -6.43
CA LEU A 133 -0.96 8.89 -5.76
C LEU A 133 -1.48 7.45 -5.88
N GLU A 134 -1.38 6.83 -7.06
CA GLU A 134 -1.75 5.43 -7.29
C GLU A 134 -0.92 4.48 -6.42
N ASN A 135 0.41 4.68 -6.35
CA ASN A 135 1.27 3.88 -5.50
C ASN A 135 0.94 4.06 -4.01
N ALA A 136 0.69 5.30 -3.57
CA ALA A 136 0.30 5.58 -2.19
C ALA A 136 -1.01 4.90 -1.82
N LEU A 137 -2.01 4.96 -2.72
CA LEU A 137 -3.29 4.29 -2.56
C LEU A 137 -3.12 2.76 -2.43
N GLN A 138 -2.30 2.17 -3.30
CA GLN A 138 -2.04 0.72 -3.25
C GLN A 138 -1.41 0.29 -1.92
N VAL A 139 -0.46 1.07 -1.41
CA VAL A 139 0.16 0.83 -0.10
C VAL A 139 -0.88 0.95 1.01
N GLU A 140 -1.66 2.04 1.04
CA GLU A 140 -2.70 2.28 2.04
C GLU A 140 -3.74 1.15 2.08
N VAL A 141 -4.23 0.73 0.92
CA VAL A 141 -5.19 -0.39 0.82
C VAL A 141 -4.58 -1.69 1.33
N SER A 142 -3.33 -1.98 0.95
CA SER A 142 -2.63 -3.19 1.40
C SER A 142 -2.40 -3.22 2.91
N GLU A 143 -2.00 -2.10 3.50
CA GLU A 143 -1.80 -1.96 4.94
C GLU A 143 -3.12 -2.12 5.71
N LYS A 144 -4.17 -1.42 5.26
CA LYS A 144 -5.50 -1.52 5.89
C LYS A 144 -6.05 -2.94 5.81
N LEU A 145 -5.98 -3.59 4.64
CA LEU A 145 -6.41 -4.98 4.49
C LEU A 145 -5.63 -5.92 5.41
N THR A 146 -4.31 -5.78 5.47
CA THR A 146 -3.47 -6.64 6.32
C THR A 146 -3.82 -6.46 7.80
N GLN A 147 -4.07 -5.23 8.22
CA GLN A 147 -4.49 -4.91 9.58
C GLN A 147 -5.84 -5.53 9.92
N GLU A 148 -6.87 -5.31 9.10
CA GLU A 148 -8.23 -5.79 9.33
C GLU A 148 -8.31 -7.32 9.31
N VAL A 149 -7.68 -7.95 8.32
CA VAL A 149 -7.56 -9.42 8.25
C VAL A 149 -6.86 -9.97 9.49
N GLY A 150 -5.80 -9.28 9.97
CA GLY A 150 -5.08 -9.70 11.17
C GLY A 150 -5.91 -9.60 12.45
N VAL A 151 -6.78 -8.59 12.59
CA VAL A 151 -7.71 -8.46 13.72
C VAL A 151 -8.77 -9.55 13.63
N PHE A 152 -9.44 -9.68 12.49
CA PHE A 152 -10.46 -10.71 12.27
C PHE A 152 -9.93 -12.12 12.54
N ALA A 153 -8.74 -12.44 12.01
CA ALA A 153 -8.13 -13.75 12.20
C ALA A 153 -7.88 -14.07 13.68
N LYS A 154 -7.35 -13.10 14.46
CA LYS A 154 -7.10 -13.26 15.89
C LYS A 154 -8.40 -13.49 16.68
N GLU A 155 -9.45 -12.73 16.38
CA GLU A 155 -10.74 -12.84 17.07
C GLU A 155 -11.44 -14.18 16.79
N ASN A 156 -11.20 -14.75 15.59
CA ASN A 156 -11.81 -16.01 15.17
C ASN A 156 -10.90 -17.24 15.31
N GLY A 157 -9.71 -17.09 15.91
CA GLY A 157 -8.76 -18.18 16.10
C GLY A 157 -8.22 -18.79 14.79
N ILE A 158 -8.11 -17.95 13.73
CA ILE A 158 -7.56 -18.33 12.44
C ILE A 158 -6.08 -18.01 12.43
N GLU A 159 -5.24 -18.99 12.10
CA GLU A 159 -3.79 -18.81 12.08
C GLU A 159 -3.26 -18.40 10.70
N VAL A 160 -3.96 -18.81 9.63
CA VAL A 160 -3.58 -18.50 8.24
C VAL A 160 -4.82 -18.15 7.42
N VAL A 161 -4.79 -16.98 6.79
CA VAL A 161 -5.79 -16.56 5.79
C VAL A 161 -5.12 -16.55 4.42
N LEU A 162 -5.68 -17.29 3.49
CA LEU A 162 -5.19 -17.39 2.11
C LEU A 162 -6.08 -16.57 1.17
N ASN A 163 -5.46 -15.91 0.20
CA ASN A 163 -6.20 -15.24 -0.86
C ASN A 163 -6.49 -16.23 -2.00
N TRP A 164 -7.76 -16.33 -2.39
CA TRP A 164 -8.19 -17.06 -3.57
C TRP A 164 -8.59 -16.06 -4.65
N GLY A 165 -7.68 -15.81 -5.61
CA GLY A 165 -7.95 -14.96 -6.76
C GLY A 165 -8.46 -15.75 -7.98
N LEU A 166 -9.09 -15.06 -8.92
CA LEU A 166 -9.56 -15.64 -10.20
C LEU A 166 -8.42 -16.22 -11.04
N SER A 167 -7.21 -15.71 -10.90
CA SER A 167 -5.99 -16.21 -11.57
C SER A 167 -5.48 -17.54 -11.02
N GLY A 168 -6.12 -18.12 -9.98
CA GLY A 168 -5.71 -19.40 -9.38
C GLY A 168 -4.42 -19.29 -8.57
N GLU A 169 -3.99 -18.09 -8.23
CA GLU A 169 -2.79 -17.88 -7.41
C GLU A 169 -3.07 -18.28 -5.96
N GLY A 170 -2.37 -19.32 -5.51
CA GLY A 170 -2.30 -19.74 -4.12
C GLY A 170 -3.25 -20.86 -3.73
N VAL A 171 -4.54 -20.79 -3.99
CA VAL A 171 -5.52 -21.81 -3.60
C VAL A 171 -6.16 -22.46 -4.84
N LEU A 172 -5.90 -23.74 -5.07
CA LEU A 172 -6.50 -24.51 -6.18
C LEU A 172 -7.88 -25.05 -5.84
N TYR A 173 -8.11 -25.37 -4.56
CA TYR A 173 -9.38 -25.88 -4.04
C TYR A 173 -9.50 -25.53 -2.55
N GLY A 174 -10.68 -25.09 -2.14
CA GLY A 174 -11.06 -24.89 -0.75
C GLY A 174 -12.49 -25.38 -0.53
N ALA A 175 -12.71 -26.15 0.54
CA ALA A 175 -14.05 -26.54 0.92
C ALA A 175 -14.83 -25.31 1.42
N PRO A 176 -16.14 -25.19 1.13
CA PRO A 176 -16.93 -23.99 1.50
C PRO A 176 -16.90 -23.61 2.99
N GLY A 177 -16.68 -24.59 3.88
CA GLY A 177 -16.59 -24.35 5.32
C GLY A 177 -15.33 -23.59 5.75
N PHE A 178 -14.36 -23.38 4.85
CA PHE A 178 -13.15 -22.57 5.10
C PHE A 178 -13.20 -21.20 4.41
N ASP A 179 -14.29 -20.90 3.70
CA ASP A 179 -14.55 -19.59 3.10
C ASP A 179 -15.08 -18.62 4.16
N VAL A 180 -14.29 -17.61 4.46
CA VAL A 180 -14.66 -16.56 5.43
C VAL A 180 -14.86 -15.19 4.77
N THR A 181 -15.04 -15.17 3.43
CA THR A 181 -15.13 -13.94 2.64
C THR A 181 -16.24 -13.02 3.12
N GLU A 182 -17.46 -13.55 3.28
CA GLU A 182 -18.62 -12.74 3.69
C GLU A 182 -18.45 -12.24 5.13
N ALA A 183 -18.03 -13.11 6.04
CA ALA A 183 -17.83 -12.73 7.45
C ALA A 183 -16.73 -11.67 7.61
N LEU A 184 -15.62 -11.81 6.85
CA LEU A 184 -14.56 -10.82 6.85
C LEU A 184 -15.03 -9.48 6.25
N LEU A 185 -15.79 -9.50 5.14
CA LEU A 185 -16.34 -8.29 4.52
C LEU A 185 -17.29 -7.54 5.46
N GLU A 186 -18.20 -8.27 6.12
CA GLU A 186 -19.11 -7.68 7.10
C GLU A 186 -18.32 -7.00 8.23
N PHE A 187 -17.39 -7.72 8.84
CA PHE A 187 -16.49 -7.21 9.88
C PHE A 187 -15.73 -5.95 9.45
N MET A 188 -15.09 -5.97 8.29
CA MET A 188 -14.31 -4.83 7.78
C MET A 188 -15.19 -3.61 7.47
N ASN A 189 -16.38 -3.84 6.91
CA ASN A 189 -17.30 -2.76 6.57
C ASN A 189 -17.94 -2.13 7.82
N GLU A 190 -18.28 -2.91 8.84
CA GLU A 190 -18.77 -2.39 10.11
C GLU A 190 -17.73 -1.49 10.78
N ARG A 191 -16.48 -1.95 10.85
CA ARG A 191 -15.38 -1.17 11.43
C ARG A 191 -15.09 0.10 10.66
N TYR A 192 -15.15 0.06 9.33
CA TYR A 192 -14.98 1.24 8.50
C TYR A 192 -16.08 2.27 8.74
N ASP A 193 -17.34 1.84 8.86
CA ASP A 193 -18.46 2.72 9.18
C ASP A 193 -18.30 3.37 10.57
N GLU A 194 -17.84 2.61 11.56
CA GLU A 194 -17.58 3.13 12.91
C GLU A 194 -16.46 4.19 12.92
N GLU A 195 -15.35 3.92 12.20
CA GLU A 195 -14.22 4.86 12.06
C GLU A 195 -14.68 6.16 11.38
N THR A 196 -15.45 6.08 10.29
CA THR A 196 -15.92 7.26 9.56
C THR A 196 -16.89 8.13 10.38
N VAL A 197 -17.73 7.51 11.22
CA VAL A 197 -18.61 8.26 12.15
C VAL A 197 -17.82 8.95 13.25
N GLN A 198 -16.77 8.31 13.77
CA GLN A 198 -15.91 8.89 14.80
C GLN A 198 -15.13 10.11 14.24
N ASP A 199 -14.56 9.97 13.05
CA ASP A 199 -13.83 11.08 12.40
C ASP A 199 -14.74 12.28 12.12
N ALA A 200 -15.95 12.04 11.59
CA ALA A 200 -16.93 13.10 11.34
C ALA A 200 -17.34 13.83 12.64
N SER A 201 -17.47 13.10 13.74
CA SER A 201 -17.85 13.70 15.04
C SER A 201 -16.70 14.47 15.69
N ALA A 202 -15.46 14.14 15.38
CA ALA A 202 -14.28 14.86 15.86
C ALA A 202 -14.10 16.22 15.15
N GLU A 203 -14.38 16.27 13.83
CA GLU A 203 -14.30 17.51 13.04
C GLU A 203 -15.39 18.54 13.42
N GLU A 204 -16.56 18.12 13.90
CA GLU A 204 -17.63 19.03 14.35
C GLU A 204 -17.34 19.68 15.72
N THR A 205 -16.32 19.23 16.44
CA THR A 205 -15.99 19.70 17.79
C THR A 205 -14.78 20.64 17.85
N GLU A 206 -14.08 20.92 16.72
CA GLU A 206 -13.02 21.92 16.59
C GLU A 206 -13.53 23.24 15.95
#